data_9f5eca9a0f78ea7562c170c39e25eb09
#
_entry.id   9f5eca9a0f78ea7562c170c39e25eb09
#
_cell.length_a   1.000
_cell.length_b   1.000
_cell.length_c   1.000
_cell.angle_alpha   90.00
_cell.angle_beta   90.00
_cell.angle_gamma   90.00
#
_symmetry.space_group_name_H-M   'P 1'
#
loop_
_entity.id
_entity.type
_entity.pdbx_description
1 polymer ?
#
loop_
_entity_poly.entity_id
_entity_poly.type
_entity_poly.pdbx_seq_one_letter_code
_entity_poly.pdbx_strand_id
1 'polypeptide(L)'
;MKKYFFVLFLILSINIWGQELDATVQINSEQLQNVYKENLVVFKNQIEDYLNNTKFTRKSWEWPRIQCSFNVFFTAASDEINYTAQVVINSSRAVEGSENRSLMVNIMDNKWSFIYEKNQSLYFNITEFNQLTSFLDFYALVIIGMEADSYEPFGGTTHFQEALQIALMGASSGYTDSWGTKSANYYKRGFIEDATGANFQQLRQDIFDYHYNGIDLFIDDKMKTQKNIVKLVDNLFELITAKNIRSPFINSFFDAKSGEMLTYLEGYEDTIIYNKLIKVDPAHTSKYIDAQQKAKE
;
A
#
# COMPACT_ATOMS: atom_id res chain seq x y z
N MET A 1 -9.55 48.80 -46.84
CA MET A 1 -10.12 47.53 -46.38
C MET A 1 -9.05 46.81 -45.56
N LYS A 2 -9.16 46.85 -44.23
CA LYS A 2 -8.24 46.15 -43.31
C LYS A 2 -8.80 44.75 -43.05
N LYS A 3 -8.08 43.66 -43.52
CA LYS A 3 -8.42 42.29 -43.22
C LYS A 3 -7.91 41.95 -41.82
N TYR A 4 -8.82 41.71 -40.87
CA TYR A 4 -8.51 41.19 -39.56
C TYR A 4 -8.34 39.68 -39.72
N PHE A 5 -7.12 39.19 -39.50
CA PHE A 5 -6.78 37.77 -39.44
C PHE A 5 -7.04 37.29 -38.00
N PHE A 6 -8.15 36.58 -37.79
CA PHE A 6 -8.51 36.02 -36.48
C PHE A 6 -7.78 34.69 -36.35
N VAL A 7 -6.66 34.69 -35.62
CA VAL A 7 -5.95 33.43 -35.28
C VAL A 7 -6.70 32.79 -34.12
N LEU A 8 -7.48 31.77 -34.40
CA LEU A 8 -8.14 30.92 -33.43
C LEU A 8 -7.07 30.02 -32.79
N PHE A 9 -6.62 30.37 -31.59
CA PHE A 9 -5.73 29.53 -30.80
C PHE A 9 -6.54 28.34 -30.25
N LEU A 10 -6.51 27.20 -30.92
CA LEU A 10 -7.06 25.95 -30.43
C LEU A 10 -6.18 25.50 -29.26
N ILE A 11 -6.61 25.77 -28.04
CA ILE A 11 -6.00 25.17 -26.83
C ILE A 11 -6.39 23.69 -26.86
N LEU A 12 -5.51 22.87 -27.41
CA LEU A 12 -5.53 21.44 -27.20
C LEU A 12 -5.23 21.24 -25.70
N SER A 13 -6.27 20.99 -24.90
CA SER A 13 -6.12 20.42 -23.58
C SER A 13 -5.50 19.03 -23.77
N ILE A 14 -4.17 19.00 -23.70
CA ILE A 14 -3.44 17.73 -23.56
C ILE A 14 -3.87 17.22 -22.19
N ASN A 15 -4.80 16.26 -22.16
CA ASN A 15 -5.00 15.44 -20.99
C ASN A 15 -3.67 14.71 -20.76
N ILE A 16 -2.81 15.28 -19.93
CA ILE A 16 -1.66 14.60 -19.37
C ILE A 16 -2.28 13.51 -18.49
N TRP A 17 -2.39 12.33 -19.03
CA TRP A 17 -2.84 11.15 -18.31
C TRP A 17 -1.79 10.92 -17.22
N GLY A 18 -2.11 11.36 -16.01
CA GLY A 18 -1.21 11.25 -14.88
C GLY A 18 -0.87 9.79 -14.63
N GLN A 19 0.39 9.50 -14.37
CA GLN A 19 0.78 8.21 -13.81
C GLN A 19 0.16 8.08 -12.42
N GLU A 20 -0.07 6.86 -11.97
CA GLU A 20 -0.78 6.59 -10.71
C GLU A 20 0.04 6.97 -9.48
N LEU A 21 1.36 6.73 -9.53
CA LEU A 21 2.24 6.89 -8.38
C LEU A 21 3.04 8.20 -8.41
N ASP A 22 3.26 8.77 -7.23
CA ASP A 22 4.22 9.81 -6.89
C ASP A 22 5.20 9.20 -5.87
N ALA A 23 6.11 8.39 -6.40
CA ALA A 23 7.01 7.55 -5.62
C ALA A 23 8.32 8.26 -5.31
N THR A 24 8.79 8.08 -4.08
CA THR A 24 10.16 8.41 -3.66
C THR A 24 10.90 7.13 -3.29
N VAL A 25 12.17 7.03 -3.69
CA VAL A 25 13.02 5.89 -3.36
C VAL A 25 14.20 6.34 -2.52
N GLN A 26 14.47 5.63 -1.45
CA GLN A 26 15.67 5.81 -0.64
C GLN A 26 16.40 4.47 -0.55
N ILE A 27 17.72 4.52 -0.58
CA ILE A 27 18.56 3.32 -0.44
C ILE A 27 19.53 3.45 0.72
N ASN A 28 19.73 2.37 1.43
CA ASN A 28 20.83 2.20 2.38
C ASN A 28 21.61 0.96 1.98
N SER A 29 22.89 1.16 1.63
CA SER A 29 23.81 0.09 1.22
C SER A 29 25.04 0.01 2.14
N GLU A 30 24.98 0.57 3.36
CA GLU A 30 26.12 0.64 4.28
C GLU A 30 26.71 -0.73 4.61
N GLN A 31 25.85 -1.76 4.69
CA GLN A 31 26.27 -3.13 5.00
C GLN A 31 27.02 -3.82 3.86
N LEU A 32 26.98 -3.28 2.64
CA LEU A 32 27.65 -3.87 1.50
C LEU A 32 29.13 -3.44 1.43
N GLN A 33 29.98 -4.31 0.88
CA GLN A 33 31.35 -3.95 0.51
C GLN A 33 31.34 -2.92 -0.63
N ASN A 34 32.38 -2.07 -0.69
CA ASN A 34 32.43 -0.96 -1.65
C ASN A 34 32.32 -1.41 -3.11
N VAL A 35 32.91 -2.53 -3.46
CA VAL A 35 32.84 -3.10 -4.83
C VAL A 35 31.39 -3.32 -5.28
N TYR A 36 30.50 -3.72 -4.38
CA TYR A 36 29.08 -3.96 -4.71
C TYR A 36 28.24 -2.68 -4.76
N LYS A 37 28.74 -1.58 -4.19
CA LYS A 37 28.04 -0.28 -4.20
C LYS A 37 28.15 0.45 -5.53
N GLU A 38 29.17 0.16 -6.32
CA GLU A 38 29.44 0.87 -7.59
C GLU A 38 28.28 0.70 -8.59
N ASN A 39 27.68 -0.48 -8.66
CA ASN A 39 26.53 -0.73 -9.53
C ASN A 39 25.24 -0.04 -9.04
N LEU A 40 25.15 0.27 -7.74
CA LEU A 40 23.97 0.88 -7.12
C LEU A 40 23.91 2.40 -7.27
N VAL A 41 24.94 3.06 -7.83
CA VAL A 41 25.01 4.53 -7.92
C VAL A 41 23.78 5.13 -8.62
N VAL A 42 23.26 4.45 -9.66
CA VAL A 42 22.08 4.91 -10.42
C VAL A 42 20.79 4.17 -10.03
N PHE A 43 20.86 3.14 -9.18
CA PHE A 43 19.74 2.27 -8.83
C PHE A 43 18.54 3.07 -8.29
N LYS A 44 18.79 3.96 -7.33
CA LYS A 44 17.74 4.81 -6.75
C LYS A 44 16.93 5.54 -7.82
N ASN A 45 17.61 6.30 -8.66
CA ASN A 45 16.96 7.12 -9.68
C ASN A 45 16.24 6.25 -10.72
N GLN A 46 16.85 5.13 -11.11
CA GLN A 46 16.25 4.21 -12.08
C GLN A 46 14.96 3.56 -11.56
N ILE A 47 14.90 3.17 -10.27
CA ILE A 47 13.69 2.62 -9.65
C ILE A 47 12.64 3.71 -9.47
N GLU A 48 13.04 4.90 -9.03
CA GLU A 48 12.13 6.04 -8.85
C GLU A 48 11.52 6.47 -10.18
N ASP A 49 12.33 6.57 -11.23
CA ASP A 49 11.88 6.86 -12.60
C ASP A 49 10.95 5.76 -13.12
N TYR A 50 11.28 4.50 -12.88
CA TYR A 50 10.43 3.37 -13.25
C TYR A 50 9.03 3.46 -12.61
N LEU A 51 8.97 3.65 -11.30
CA LEU A 51 7.70 3.75 -10.56
C LEU A 51 6.87 4.96 -10.99
N ASN A 52 7.52 6.10 -11.25
CA ASN A 52 6.86 7.35 -11.58
C ASN A 52 6.43 7.48 -13.04
N ASN A 53 7.06 6.74 -13.95
CA ASN A 53 6.80 6.84 -15.39
C ASN A 53 6.10 5.60 -15.98
N THR A 54 5.98 4.51 -15.20
CA THR A 54 5.23 3.33 -15.62
C THR A 54 3.73 3.54 -15.41
N LYS A 55 2.94 3.14 -16.39
CA LYS A 55 1.49 3.06 -16.27
C LYS A 55 1.11 1.65 -15.82
N PHE A 56 0.67 1.51 -14.58
CA PHE A 56 0.28 0.22 -14.00
C PHE A 56 -1.19 -0.13 -14.24
N THR A 57 -2.03 0.86 -14.55
CA THR A 57 -3.46 0.64 -14.79
C THR A 57 -3.80 0.62 -16.27
N ARG A 58 -4.81 -0.16 -16.66
CA ARG A 58 -5.32 -0.19 -18.05
C ARG A 58 -6.21 1.02 -18.36
N LYS A 59 -6.88 1.55 -17.33
CA LYS A 59 -7.74 2.73 -17.42
C LYS A 59 -6.97 3.98 -17.01
N SER A 60 -7.56 5.14 -17.26
CA SER A 60 -7.05 6.39 -16.71
C SER A 60 -7.22 6.40 -15.20
N TRP A 61 -6.21 6.87 -14.49
CA TRP A 61 -6.31 7.15 -13.06
C TRP A 61 -7.00 8.50 -12.87
N GLU A 62 -8.16 8.50 -12.21
CA GLU A 62 -9.02 9.69 -12.09
C GLU A 62 -8.78 10.49 -10.80
N TRP A 63 -8.02 9.91 -9.87
CA TRP A 63 -7.69 10.51 -8.58
C TRP A 63 -6.28 11.14 -8.57
N PRO A 64 -5.94 11.91 -7.54
CA PRO A 64 -4.58 12.43 -7.39
C PRO A 64 -3.53 11.32 -7.41
N ARG A 65 -2.30 11.66 -7.82
CA ARG A 65 -1.18 10.71 -7.75
C ARG A 65 -0.97 10.27 -6.31
N ILE A 66 -0.73 8.98 -6.14
CA ILE A 66 -0.59 8.32 -4.85
C ILE A 66 0.82 8.56 -4.32
N GLN A 67 0.95 9.35 -3.24
CA GLN A 67 2.23 9.53 -2.59
C GLN A 67 2.66 8.24 -1.92
N CYS A 68 3.82 7.72 -2.32
CA CYS A 68 4.39 6.51 -1.76
C CYS A 68 5.91 6.57 -1.64
N SER A 69 6.47 5.72 -0.79
CA SER A 69 7.90 5.62 -0.60
C SER A 69 8.37 4.17 -0.52
N PHE A 70 9.56 3.93 -1.09
CA PHE A 70 10.27 2.64 -1.05
C PHE A 70 11.63 2.88 -0.41
N ASN A 71 11.78 2.45 0.85
CA ASN A 71 13.05 2.55 1.58
C ASN A 71 13.74 1.19 1.52
N VAL A 72 14.80 1.10 0.73
CA VAL A 72 15.51 -0.16 0.40
C VAL A 72 16.77 -0.26 1.25
N PHE A 73 16.85 -1.28 2.07
CA PHE A 73 18.00 -1.59 2.92
C PHE A 73 18.69 -2.85 2.37
N PHE A 74 19.80 -2.66 1.67
CA PHE A 74 20.60 -3.77 1.15
C PHE A 74 21.25 -4.53 2.31
N THR A 75 20.98 -5.83 2.43
CA THR A 75 21.48 -6.67 3.51
C THR A 75 22.64 -7.57 3.08
N ALA A 76 22.70 -7.96 1.81
CA ALA A 76 23.78 -8.77 1.25
C ALA A 76 23.93 -8.55 -0.26
N ALA A 77 25.12 -8.85 -0.77
CA ALA A 77 25.41 -9.11 -2.17
C ALA A 77 26.30 -10.34 -2.26
N SER A 78 25.98 -11.29 -3.14
CA SER A 78 26.80 -12.49 -3.35
C SER A 78 27.88 -12.29 -4.42
N ASP A 79 27.63 -11.35 -5.33
CA ASP A 79 28.53 -10.89 -6.38
C ASP A 79 28.14 -9.46 -6.83
N GLU A 80 28.69 -9.00 -7.95
CA GLU A 80 28.49 -7.62 -8.42
C GLU A 80 27.05 -7.30 -8.87
N ILE A 81 26.22 -8.32 -9.12
CA ILE A 81 24.86 -8.13 -9.66
C ILE A 81 23.76 -8.76 -8.82
N ASN A 82 24.06 -9.69 -7.91
CA ASN A 82 23.08 -10.39 -7.08
C ASN A 82 22.95 -9.72 -5.72
N TYR A 83 21.79 -9.17 -5.42
CA TYR A 83 21.49 -8.42 -4.21
C TYR A 83 20.36 -9.02 -3.41
N THR A 84 20.42 -8.80 -2.10
CA THR A 84 19.32 -9.05 -1.16
C THR A 84 19.06 -7.79 -0.35
N ALA A 85 17.78 -7.45 -0.19
CA ALA A 85 17.36 -6.27 0.54
C ALA A 85 16.12 -6.53 1.40
N GLN A 86 15.92 -5.68 2.39
CA GLN A 86 14.65 -5.45 3.06
C GLN A 86 14.08 -4.13 2.52
N VAL A 87 12.75 -4.04 2.43
CA VAL A 87 12.10 -2.83 1.92
C VAL A 87 10.96 -2.43 2.85
N VAL A 88 10.94 -1.15 3.23
CA VAL A 88 9.79 -0.54 3.88
C VAL A 88 9.02 0.24 2.83
N ILE A 89 7.76 -0.13 2.63
CA ILE A 89 6.86 0.44 1.64
C ILE A 89 5.74 1.18 2.37
N ASN A 90 5.59 2.48 2.05
CA ASN A 90 4.51 3.30 2.59
C ASN A 90 3.74 3.97 1.46
N SER A 91 2.44 4.13 1.65
CA SER A 91 1.64 5.03 0.82
C SER A 91 0.64 5.79 1.68
N SER A 92 0.25 6.98 1.22
CA SER A 92 -0.70 7.82 1.93
C SER A 92 -1.64 8.55 0.97
N ARG A 93 -2.89 8.67 1.39
CA ARG A 93 -3.99 9.34 0.71
C ARG A 93 -4.29 10.68 1.40
N ALA A 94 -4.63 11.70 0.64
CA ALA A 94 -5.19 12.93 1.22
C ALA A 94 -6.57 12.65 1.85
N VAL A 95 -6.85 13.28 2.99
CA VAL A 95 -8.19 13.27 3.61
C VAL A 95 -8.93 14.51 3.12
N GLU A 96 -10.12 14.32 2.56
CA GLU A 96 -10.92 15.38 1.97
C GLU A 96 -11.22 16.50 3.00
N GLY A 97 -11.12 17.73 2.56
CA GLY A 97 -11.36 18.92 3.43
C GLY A 97 -10.32 19.15 4.54
N SER A 98 -9.16 18.46 4.48
CA SER A 98 -8.13 18.50 5.53
C SER A 98 -6.73 18.58 4.93
N GLU A 99 -5.78 19.14 5.68
CA GLU A 99 -4.34 19.05 5.38
C GLU A 99 -3.73 17.70 5.80
N ASN A 100 -4.51 16.85 6.47
CA ASN A 100 -4.05 15.55 6.96
C ASN A 100 -3.98 14.53 5.83
N ARG A 101 -3.14 13.54 6.05
CA ARG A 101 -3.03 12.37 5.17
C ARG A 101 -3.28 11.10 5.96
N SER A 102 -3.98 10.17 5.34
CA SER A 102 -4.30 8.85 5.86
C SER A 102 -3.28 7.84 5.31
N LEU A 103 -2.58 7.15 6.19
CA LEU A 103 -1.60 6.12 5.80
C LEU A 103 -2.34 4.91 5.26
N MET A 104 -2.13 4.54 4.00
CA MET A 104 -2.85 3.46 3.32
C MET A 104 -2.11 2.13 3.39
N VAL A 105 -0.80 2.18 3.18
CA VAL A 105 0.10 1.02 3.22
C VAL A 105 1.26 1.35 4.16
N ASN A 106 1.60 0.40 5.04
CA ASN A 106 2.79 0.43 5.86
C ASN A 106 3.29 -1.02 6.01
N ILE A 107 4.15 -1.42 5.09
CA ILE A 107 4.61 -2.82 4.97
C ILE A 107 6.12 -2.86 5.04
N MET A 108 6.65 -3.76 5.87
CA MET A 108 8.06 -4.16 5.86
C MET A 108 8.19 -5.53 5.22
N ASP A 109 8.74 -5.58 4.01
CA ASP A 109 9.12 -6.81 3.35
C ASP A 109 10.58 -7.13 3.61
N ASN A 110 10.83 -8.22 4.32
CA ASN A 110 12.16 -8.59 4.79
C ASN A 110 12.99 -9.37 3.75
N LYS A 111 12.40 -9.70 2.59
CA LYS A 111 13.05 -10.60 1.63
C LYS A 111 12.80 -10.17 0.20
N TRP A 112 13.69 -9.39 -0.34
CA TRP A 112 13.77 -9.07 -1.76
C TRP A 112 15.13 -9.48 -2.31
N SER A 113 15.20 -10.57 -3.06
CA SER A 113 16.41 -11.03 -3.74
C SER A 113 16.25 -10.84 -5.23
N PHE A 114 17.23 -10.22 -5.88
CA PHE A 114 17.15 -9.85 -7.29
C PHE A 114 18.53 -9.71 -7.93
N ILE A 115 18.53 -9.81 -9.27
CA ILE A 115 19.68 -9.46 -10.10
C ILE A 115 19.49 -8.04 -10.60
N TYR A 116 20.53 -7.23 -10.51
CA TYR A 116 20.54 -5.87 -11.02
C TYR A 116 21.87 -5.59 -11.75
N GLU A 117 21.75 -5.22 -13.00
CA GLU A 117 22.84 -4.72 -13.82
C GLU A 117 22.65 -3.22 -14.06
N LYS A 118 23.71 -2.43 -13.91
CA LYS A 118 23.66 -0.99 -14.08
C LYS A 118 23.11 -0.62 -15.45
N ASN A 119 22.10 0.28 -15.48
CA ASN A 119 21.41 0.75 -16.68
C ASN A 119 20.60 -0.32 -17.44
N GLN A 120 20.27 -1.46 -16.83
CA GLN A 120 19.34 -2.40 -17.46
C GLN A 120 17.99 -1.74 -17.71
N SER A 121 17.30 -2.11 -18.78
CA SER A 121 15.95 -1.63 -19.06
C SER A 121 14.93 -2.26 -18.11
N LEU A 122 14.06 -1.45 -17.52
CA LEU A 122 12.95 -1.89 -16.68
C LEU A 122 11.64 -1.67 -17.44
N TYR A 123 10.76 -2.65 -17.43
CA TYR A 123 9.44 -2.55 -18.04
C TYR A 123 8.41 -3.39 -17.27
N PHE A 124 7.17 -2.90 -17.24
CA PHE A 124 6.05 -3.55 -16.59
C PHE A 124 5.53 -4.71 -17.43
N ASN A 125 5.50 -5.91 -16.86
CA ASN A 125 4.95 -7.09 -17.51
C ASN A 125 4.36 -8.07 -16.48
N ILE A 126 3.03 -8.14 -16.42
CA ILE A 126 2.30 -9.04 -15.50
C ILE A 126 2.28 -10.51 -15.96
N THR A 127 2.81 -10.83 -17.14
CA THR A 127 2.80 -12.18 -17.70
C THR A 127 4.15 -12.88 -17.63
N GLU A 128 5.20 -12.15 -17.29
CA GLU A 128 6.57 -12.66 -17.19
C GLU A 128 7.17 -12.25 -15.84
N PHE A 129 7.73 -13.22 -15.13
CA PHE A 129 8.35 -12.94 -13.84
C PHE A 129 9.80 -12.47 -14.01
N ASN A 130 10.09 -11.30 -13.45
CA ASN A 130 11.44 -10.76 -13.27
C ASN A 130 11.61 -10.38 -11.79
N GLN A 131 12.68 -10.87 -11.13
CA GLN A 131 12.86 -10.70 -9.69
C GLN A 131 12.93 -9.24 -9.24
N LEU A 132 13.42 -8.34 -10.11
CA LEU A 132 13.53 -6.92 -9.81
C LEU A 132 12.20 -6.20 -10.03
N THR A 133 11.69 -6.23 -11.27
CA THR A 133 10.48 -5.47 -11.64
C THR A 133 9.22 -6.07 -11.03
N SER A 134 9.07 -7.40 -10.99
CA SER A 134 7.88 -8.02 -10.42
C SER A 134 7.66 -7.69 -8.93
N PHE A 135 8.73 -7.43 -8.17
CA PHE A 135 8.59 -6.95 -6.79
C PHE A 135 8.01 -5.52 -6.76
N LEU A 136 8.52 -4.64 -7.60
CA LEU A 136 8.05 -3.26 -7.71
C LEU A 136 6.61 -3.21 -8.21
N ASP A 137 6.31 -4.00 -9.25
CA ASP A 137 4.99 -4.13 -9.85
C ASP A 137 3.94 -4.63 -8.86
N PHE A 138 4.31 -5.65 -8.06
CA PHE A 138 3.45 -6.16 -7.01
C PHE A 138 3.05 -5.07 -6.02
N TYR A 139 4.02 -4.31 -5.49
CA TYR A 139 3.72 -3.26 -4.54
C TYR A 139 3.05 -2.04 -5.17
N ALA A 140 3.36 -1.70 -6.41
CA ALA A 140 2.64 -0.67 -7.15
C ALA A 140 1.15 -1.03 -7.28
N LEU A 141 0.84 -2.27 -7.68
CA LEU A 141 -0.54 -2.76 -7.78
C LEU A 141 -1.24 -2.86 -6.42
N VAL A 142 -0.53 -3.25 -5.35
CA VAL A 142 -1.07 -3.22 -3.98
C VAL A 142 -1.42 -1.81 -3.55
N ILE A 143 -0.52 -0.85 -3.74
CA ILE A 143 -0.74 0.57 -3.41
C ILE A 143 -1.95 1.11 -4.17
N ILE A 144 -1.99 0.91 -5.48
CA ILE A 144 -3.10 1.36 -6.34
C ILE A 144 -4.41 0.69 -5.93
N GLY A 145 -4.38 -0.61 -5.62
CA GLY A 145 -5.56 -1.36 -5.20
C GLY A 145 -6.12 -0.87 -3.86
N MET A 146 -5.27 -0.61 -2.88
CA MET A 146 -5.68 -0.05 -1.58
C MET A 146 -6.26 1.36 -1.71
N GLU A 147 -5.64 2.20 -2.54
CA GLU A 147 -6.13 3.54 -2.82
C GLU A 147 -7.49 3.51 -3.52
N ALA A 148 -7.65 2.66 -4.55
CA ALA A 148 -8.91 2.50 -5.28
C ALA A 148 -10.05 1.99 -4.39
N ASP A 149 -9.78 1.04 -3.48
CA ASP A 149 -10.77 0.56 -2.50
C ASP A 149 -11.20 1.67 -1.52
N SER A 150 -10.43 2.71 -1.35
CA SER A 150 -10.79 3.85 -0.48
C SER A 150 -11.71 4.87 -1.15
N TYR A 151 -11.82 4.84 -2.49
CA TYR A 151 -12.69 5.73 -3.27
C TYR A 151 -13.93 5.05 -3.81
N GLU A 152 -13.84 3.74 -4.11
CA GLU A 152 -14.94 2.93 -4.67
C GLU A 152 -15.02 1.56 -4.00
N PRO A 153 -16.22 1.06 -3.69
CA PRO A 153 -16.39 -0.31 -3.20
C PRO A 153 -15.76 -1.32 -4.17
N PHE A 154 -14.77 -2.07 -3.70
CA PHE A 154 -14.02 -3.05 -4.49
C PHE A 154 -13.26 -2.47 -5.71
N GLY A 155 -12.97 -1.16 -5.72
CA GLY A 155 -12.25 -0.49 -6.80
C GLY A 155 -10.87 -1.12 -7.10
N GLY A 156 -10.20 -1.65 -6.07
CA GLY A 156 -8.91 -2.31 -6.16
C GLY A 156 -8.92 -3.72 -6.75
N THR A 157 -10.08 -4.32 -7.05
CA THR A 157 -10.19 -5.75 -7.39
C THR A 157 -9.26 -6.17 -8.53
N THR A 158 -9.26 -5.44 -9.64
CA THR A 158 -8.41 -5.76 -10.80
C THR A 158 -6.92 -5.72 -10.43
N HIS A 159 -6.51 -4.72 -9.66
CA HIS A 159 -5.12 -4.53 -9.26
C HIS A 159 -4.65 -5.62 -8.30
N PHE A 160 -5.49 -6.02 -7.35
CA PHE A 160 -5.19 -7.15 -6.47
C PHE A 160 -5.13 -8.48 -7.21
N GLN A 161 -5.97 -8.69 -8.24
CA GLN A 161 -5.90 -9.89 -9.09
C GLN A 161 -4.59 -9.94 -9.90
N GLU A 162 -4.16 -8.81 -10.45
CA GLU A 162 -2.88 -8.71 -11.16
C GLU A 162 -1.69 -8.90 -10.20
N ALA A 163 -1.73 -8.34 -8.99
CA ALA A 163 -0.74 -8.58 -7.95
C ALA A 163 -0.70 -10.07 -7.51
N LEU A 164 -1.86 -10.72 -7.40
CA LEU A 164 -1.94 -12.16 -7.11
C LEU A 164 -1.27 -12.99 -8.21
N GLN A 165 -1.49 -12.65 -9.48
CA GLN A 165 -0.82 -13.32 -10.59
C GLN A 165 0.71 -13.23 -10.48
N ILE A 166 1.24 -12.04 -10.18
CA ILE A 166 2.67 -11.84 -9.95
C ILE A 166 3.17 -12.68 -8.77
N ALA A 167 2.43 -12.69 -7.65
CA ALA A 167 2.81 -13.48 -6.48
C ALA A 167 2.84 -14.99 -6.74
N LEU A 168 1.91 -15.51 -7.55
CA LEU A 168 1.86 -16.92 -7.95
C LEU A 168 3.04 -17.28 -8.86
N MET A 169 3.39 -16.41 -9.82
CA MET A 169 4.58 -16.61 -10.67
C MET A 169 5.86 -16.59 -9.84
N GLY A 170 5.98 -15.62 -8.91
CA GLY A 170 7.12 -15.54 -8.00
C GLY A 170 7.27 -16.78 -7.12
N ALA A 171 6.17 -17.31 -6.57
CA ALA A 171 6.16 -18.52 -5.77
C ALA A 171 6.55 -19.78 -6.57
N SER A 172 6.37 -19.77 -7.88
CA SER A 172 6.75 -20.87 -8.80
C SER A 172 8.14 -20.68 -9.40
N SER A 173 8.80 -19.56 -9.10
CA SER A 173 10.15 -19.22 -9.58
C SER A 173 11.23 -19.81 -8.69
N GLY A 174 12.50 -19.64 -9.08
CA GLY A 174 13.66 -19.96 -8.22
C GLY A 174 13.81 -19.07 -6.97
N TYR A 175 12.95 -18.06 -6.79
CA TYR A 175 13.00 -17.06 -5.70
C TYR A 175 11.94 -17.31 -4.62
N THR A 176 11.70 -18.58 -4.29
CA THR A 176 10.69 -19.03 -3.33
C THR A 176 10.86 -18.39 -1.93
N ASP A 177 12.08 -18.06 -1.51
CA ASP A 177 12.33 -17.39 -0.23
C ASP A 177 11.73 -15.99 -0.17
N SER A 178 11.67 -15.27 -1.30
CA SER A 178 11.07 -13.93 -1.41
C SER A 178 9.56 -13.99 -1.64
N TRP A 179 9.02 -15.07 -2.22
CA TRP A 179 7.63 -15.18 -2.68
C TRP A 179 6.87 -16.35 -2.06
N GLY A 180 7.52 -17.15 -1.22
CA GLY A 180 6.92 -18.35 -0.60
C GLY A 180 5.90 -18.01 0.50
N THR A 181 5.26 -19.06 1.00
CA THR A 181 4.04 -18.98 1.80
C THR A 181 4.24 -18.79 3.30
N LYS A 182 5.46 -18.65 3.82
CA LYS A 182 5.66 -18.56 5.28
C LYS A 182 6.82 -17.63 5.67
N SER A 183 6.44 -16.45 6.10
CA SER A 183 7.19 -15.60 7.01
C SER A 183 6.38 -15.42 8.29
N ALA A 184 7.01 -15.06 9.42
CA ALA A 184 6.34 -15.04 10.72
C ALA A 184 5.15 -14.06 10.79
N ASN A 185 5.21 -12.90 10.13
CA ASN A 185 4.19 -11.85 10.28
C ASN A 185 3.62 -11.35 8.94
N TYR A 186 4.45 -11.15 7.92
CA TYR A 186 4.03 -10.67 6.60
C TYR A 186 4.65 -11.52 5.49
N TYR A 187 3.85 -11.89 4.49
CA TYR A 187 4.31 -12.49 3.23
C TYR A 187 3.36 -12.10 2.09
N LYS A 188 3.95 -11.72 0.98
CA LYS A 188 3.26 -11.15 -0.20
C LYS A 188 2.06 -11.98 -0.65
N ARG A 189 2.28 -13.29 -0.82
CA ARG A 189 1.24 -14.20 -1.30
C ARG A 189 0.04 -14.25 -0.36
N GLY A 190 0.25 -14.41 0.95
CA GLY A 190 -0.85 -14.46 1.91
C GLY A 190 -1.62 -13.14 1.99
N PHE A 191 -0.90 -12.00 1.95
CA PHE A 191 -1.55 -10.69 1.91
C PHE A 191 -2.51 -10.59 0.72
N ILE A 192 -2.05 -10.94 -0.49
CA ILE A 192 -2.86 -10.75 -1.69
C ILE A 192 -3.93 -11.83 -1.89
N GLU A 193 -3.70 -13.07 -1.41
CA GLU A 193 -4.73 -14.11 -1.34
C GLU A 193 -5.88 -13.68 -0.41
N ASP A 194 -5.56 -13.04 0.73
CA ASP A 194 -6.56 -12.49 1.63
C ASP A 194 -7.31 -11.32 0.96
N ALA A 195 -6.61 -10.33 0.41
CA ALA A 195 -7.22 -9.16 -0.24
C ALA A 195 -8.15 -9.54 -1.40
N THR A 196 -7.89 -10.67 -2.09
CA THR A 196 -8.75 -11.20 -3.15
C THR A 196 -9.79 -12.22 -2.65
N GLY A 197 -9.65 -12.69 -1.41
CA GLY A 197 -10.44 -13.78 -0.84
C GLY A 197 -11.86 -13.36 -0.44
N ALA A 198 -12.82 -14.27 -0.60
CA ALA A 198 -14.22 -14.03 -0.26
C ALA A 198 -14.45 -13.69 1.23
N ASN A 199 -13.60 -14.19 2.13
CA ASN A 199 -13.71 -13.91 3.56
C ASN A 199 -13.45 -12.44 3.91
N PHE A 200 -12.72 -11.70 3.07
CA PHE A 200 -12.27 -10.34 3.32
C PHE A 200 -13.03 -9.29 2.49
N GLN A 201 -14.05 -9.69 1.76
CA GLN A 201 -14.88 -8.74 1.00
C GLN A 201 -15.54 -7.72 1.91
N GLN A 202 -16.01 -8.14 3.10
CA GLN A 202 -16.57 -7.22 4.08
C GLN A 202 -15.54 -6.20 4.57
N LEU A 203 -14.30 -6.63 4.85
CA LEU A 203 -13.23 -5.70 5.22
C LEU A 203 -12.95 -4.67 4.12
N ARG A 204 -12.93 -5.08 2.85
CA ARG A 204 -12.74 -4.15 1.72
C ARG A 204 -13.88 -3.16 1.59
N GLN A 205 -15.13 -3.59 1.82
CA GLN A 205 -16.28 -2.69 1.89
C GLN A 205 -16.13 -1.72 3.09
N ASP A 206 -15.70 -2.22 4.23
CA ASP A 206 -15.51 -1.40 5.43
C ASP A 206 -14.33 -0.43 5.27
N ILE A 207 -13.29 -0.76 4.48
CA ILE A 207 -12.21 0.17 4.10
C ILE A 207 -12.76 1.34 3.29
N PHE A 208 -13.65 1.10 2.34
CA PHE A 208 -14.36 2.16 1.64
C PHE A 208 -15.19 3.03 2.60
N ASP A 209 -16.01 2.41 3.44
CA ASP A 209 -16.85 3.13 4.40
C ASP A 209 -16.01 3.91 5.43
N TYR A 210 -14.86 3.37 5.83
CA TYR A 210 -13.90 4.04 6.71
C TYR A 210 -13.36 5.33 6.10
N HIS A 211 -12.97 5.30 4.82
CA HIS A 211 -12.37 6.44 4.15
C HIS A 211 -13.45 7.38 3.59
N TYR A 212 -14.15 6.97 2.55
CA TYR A 212 -15.05 7.82 1.78
C TYR A 212 -16.28 8.26 2.57
N ASN A 213 -16.92 7.32 3.28
CA ASN A 213 -18.09 7.60 4.11
C ASN A 213 -17.74 7.96 5.55
N GLY A 214 -16.48 7.94 5.93
CA GLY A 214 -15.96 8.13 7.27
C GLY A 214 -15.00 9.31 7.37
N ILE A 215 -13.70 9.07 7.32
CA ILE A 215 -12.69 10.10 7.63
C ILE A 215 -12.74 11.32 6.72
N ASP A 216 -13.16 11.18 5.46
CA ASP A 216 -13.36 12.30 4.54
C ASP A 216 -14.51 13.23 4.97
N LEU A 217 -15.42 12.74 5.80
CA LEU A 217 -16.55 13.50 6.33
C LEU A 217 -16.36 13.88 7.81
N PHE A 218 -15.20 13.61 8.41
CA PHE A 218 -15.00 13.78 9.85
C PHE A 218 -15.27 15.19 10.36
N ILE A 219 -14.94 16.21 9.59
CA ILE A 219 -15.18 17.61 9.95
C ILE A 219 -16.67 17.90 10.00
N ASP A 220 -17.45 17.34 9.08
CA ASP A 220 -18.89 17.59 8.96
C ASP A 220 -19.71 16.66 9.85
N ASP A 221 -19.28 15.39 10.00
CA ASP A 221 -20.01 14.36 10.75
C ASP A 221 -19.08 13.38 11.49
N LYS A 222 -18.52 13.86 12.61
CA LYS A 222 -17.67 13.06 13.49
C LYS A 222 -18.36 11.76 13.93
N MET A 223 -19.67 11.80 14.22
CA MET A 223 -20.40 10.62 14.70
C MET A 223 -20.50 9.54 13.63
N LYS A 224 -20.68 9.91 12.37
CA LYS A 224 -20.71 8.96 11.26
C LYS A 224 -19.36 8.29 11.07
N THR A 225 -18.27 9.05 11.13
CA THR A 225 -16.92 8.52 11.09
C THR A 225 -16.69 7.49 12.20
N GLN A 226 -17.02 7.83 13.44
CA GLN A 226 -16.88 6.93 14.58
C GLN A 226 -17.70 5.64 14.42
N LYS A 227 -18.94 5.75 13.94
CA LYS A 227 -19.79 4.59 13.66
C LYS A 227 -19.19 3.66 12.59
N ASN A 228 -18.59 4.21 11.53
CA ASN A 228 -17.96 3.41 10.48
C ASN A 228 -16.71 2.70 11.00
N ILE A 229 -15.92 3.35 11.85
CA ILE A 229 -14.78 2.71 12.53
C ILE A 229 -15.26 1.56 13.41
N VAL A 230 -16.26 1.79 14.23
CA VAL A 230 -16.82 0.77 15.13
C VAL A 230 -17.38 -0.41 14.34
N LYS A 231 -18.14 -0.15 13.26
CA LYS A 231 -18.66 -1.19 12.37
C LYS A 231 -17.55 -2.05 11.78
N LEU A 232 -16.46 -1.43 11.27
CA LEU A 232 -15.29 -2.16 10.74
C LEU A 232 -14.68 -3.07 11.81
N VAL A 233 -14.47 -2.54 13.02
CA VAL A 233 -13.90 -3.32 14.13
C VAL A 233 -14.83 -4.46 14.54
N ASP A 234 -16.14 -4.23 14.57
CA ASP A 234 -17.13 -5.25 14.90
C ASP A 234 -17.16 -6.38 13.88
N ASN A 235 -17.16 -6.06 12.58
CA ASN A 235 -17.10 -7.04 11.51
C ASN A 235 -15.82 -7.88 11.57
N LEU A 236 -14.67 -7.24 11.83
CA LEU A 236 -13.40 -7.96 12.01
C LEU A 236 -13.39 -8.83 13.27
N PHE A 237 -13.95 -8.33 14.39
CA PHE A 237 -14.06 -9.10 15.62
C PHE A 237 -14.90 -10.37 15.43
N GLU A 238 -16.03 -10.27 14.74
CA GLU A 238 -16.87 -11.41 14.39
C GLU A 238 -16.13 -12.40 13.48
N LEU A 239 -15.48 -11.91 12.41
CA LEU A 239 -14.72 -12.73 11.48
C LEU A 239 -13.62 -13.53 12.20
N ILE A 240 -12.81 -12.85 13.00
CA ILE A 240 -11.67 -13.47 13.69
C ILE A 240 -12.15 -14.46 14.76
N THR A 241 -13.21 -14.10 15.51
CA THR A 241 -13.77 -14.96 16.57
C THR A 241 -14.41 -16.22 15.98
N ALA A 242 -15.16 -16.08 14.88
CA ALA A 242 -15.86 -17.21 14.26
C ALA A 242 -14.91 -18.18 13.54
N LYS A 243 -13.84 -17.68 12.93
CA LYS A 243 -12.99 -18.46 12.02
C LYS A 243 -11.56 -18.67 12.53
N ASN A 244 -11.16 -18.06 13.63
CA ASN A 244 -9.79 -18.08 14.18
C ASN A 244 -8.73 -17.77 13.12
N ILE A 245 -8.99 -16.73 12.30
CA ILE A 245 -8.14 -16.34 11.17
C ILE A 245 -6.96 -15.50 11.66
N ARG A 246 -5.77 -15.79 11.10
CA ARG A 246 -4.61 -14.89 11.11
C ARG A 246 -4.37 -14.42 9.68
N SER A 247 -4.37 -13.11 9.45
CA SER A 247 -4.34 -12.53 8.13
C SER A 247 -3.24 -11.49 8.00
N PRO A 248 -2.28 -11.65 7.06
CA PRO A 248 -1.33 -10.59 6.73
C PRO A 248 -2.01 -9.31 6.24
N PHE A 249 -3.17 -9.42 5.58
CA PHE A 249 -3.95 -8.27 5.13
C PHE A 249 -4.52 -7.46 6.31
N ILE A 250 -5.14 -8.14 7.30
CA ILE A 250 -5.62 -7.47 8.53
C ILE A 250 -4.46 -6.83 9.30
N ASN A 251 -3.34 -7.56 9.49
CA ASN A 251 -2.19 -7.04 10.21
C ASN A 251 -1.66 -5.76 9.54
N SER A 252 -1.44 -5.80 8.21
CA SER A 252 -0.96 -4.63 7.45
C SER A 252 -1.94 -3.45 7.50
N PHE A 253 -3.25 -3.72 7.55
CA PHE A 253 -4.25 -2.68 7.72
C PHE A 253 -4.09 -1.97 9.09
N PHE A 254 -3.94 -2.71 10.18
CA PHE A 254 -3.74 -2.11 11.51
C PHE A 254 -2.36 -1.48 11.68
N ASP A 255 -1.31 -2.00 11.03
CA ASP A 255 0.01 -1.36 10.99
C ASP A 255 -0.06 0.07 10.40
N ALA A 256 -0.99 0.30 9.47
CA ALA A 256 -1.26 1.63 8.91
C ALA A 256 -2.29 2.44 9.73
N LYS A 257 -3.31 1.80 10.33
CA LYS A 257 -4.51 2.48 10.83
C LYS A 257 -4.66 2.56 12.35
N SER A 258 -3.92 1.77 13.12
CA SER A 258 -4.11 1.69 14.58
C SER A 258 -4.05 3.05 15.27
N GLY A 259 -3.07 3.89 14.93
CA GLY A 259 -2.94 5.24 15.51
C GLY A 259 -4.01 6.21 15.02
N GLU A 260 -4.30 6.19 13.73
CA GLU A 260 -5.32 7.04 13.10
C GLU A 260 -6.72 6.76 13.66
N MET A 261 -7.09 5.48 13.82
CA MET A 261 -8.37 5.09 14.42
C MET A 261 -8.55 5.65 15.84
N LEU A 262 -7.50 5.60 16.65
CA LEU A 262 -7.56 6.13 18.02
C LEU A 262 -7.79 7.64 18.03
N THR A 263 -7.18 8.37 17.09
CA THR A 263 -7.42 9.82 16.94
C THR A 263 -8.89 10.11 16.60
N TYR A 264 -9.48 9.38 15.67
CA TYR A 264 -10.88 9.58 15.29
C TYR A 264 -11.88 9.07 16.35
N LEU A 265 -11.51 8.08 17.17
CA LEU A 265 -12.32 7.57 18.29
C LEU A 265 -12.22 8.44 19.54
N GLU A 266 -11.44 9.52 19.54
CA GLU A 266 -11.35 10.41 20.70
C GLU A 266 -12.75 10.98 21.07
N GLY A 267 -13.14 10.77 22.35
CA GLY A 267 -14.46 11.16 22.86
C GLY A 267 -15.60 10.22 22.45
N TYR A 268 -15.31 9.01 21.91
CA TYR A 268 -16.33 7.99 21.71
C TYR A 268 -16.70 7.34 23.06
N GLU A 269 -18.01 7.32 23.38
CA GLU A 269 -18.50 6.98 24.72
C GLU A 269 -18.35 5.50 25.09
N ASP A 270 -18.52 4.58 24.09
CA ASP A 270 -18.45 3.14 24.36
C ASP A 270 -17.02 2.61 24.37
N THR A 271 -16.46 2.47 25.57
CA THR A 271 -15.09 1.96 25.77
C THR A 271 -14.91 0.47 25.48
N ILE A 272 -16.00 -0.29 25.19
CA ILE A 272 -15.91 -1.70 24.80
C ILE A 272 -15.15 -1.87 23.48
N ILE A 273 -15.18 -0.85 22.62
CA ILE A 273 -14.45 -0.84 21.33
C ILE A 273 -12.95 -1.16 21.51
N TYR A 274 -12.31 -0.66 22.56
CA TYR A 274 -10.89 -0.90 22.81
C TYR A 274 -10.59 -2.36 23.13
N ASN A 275 -11.51 -3.08 23.82
CA ASN A 275 -11.37 -4.51 24.06
C ASN A 275 -11.47 -5.32 22.77
N LYS A 276 -12.33 -4.88 21.82
CA LYS A 276 -12.44 -5.50 20.51
C LYS A 276 -11.17 -5.24 19.67
N LEU A 277 -10.65 -4.01 19.68
CA LEU A 277 -9.38 -3.64 19.03
C LEU A 277 -8.22 -4.50 19.53
N ILE A 278 -8.07 -4.72 20.84
CA ILE A 278 -7.06 -5.63 21.43
C ILE A 278 -7.17 -7.06 20.86
N LYS A 279 -8.39 -7.51 20.60
CA LYS A 279 -8.63 -8.86 20.05
C LYS A 279 -8.31 -8.96 18.55
N VAL A 280 -8.68 -7.95 17.77
CA VAL A 280 -8.52 -7.97 16.31
C VAL A 280 -7.09 -7.60 15.90
N ASP A 281 -6.41 -6.80 16.73
CA ASP A 281 -5.05 -6.33 16.51
C ASP A 281 -4.18 -6.43 17.79
N PRO A 282 -3.78 -7.64 18.16
CA PRO A 282 -2.95 -7.84 19.35
C PRO A 282 -1.57 -7.15 19.29
N ALA A 283 -1.08 -6.84 18.09
CA ALA A 283 0.22 -6.21 17.90
C ALA A 283 0.28 -4.79 18.51
N HIS A 284 -0.85 -4.07 18.55
CA HIS A 284 -0.94 -2.71 19.07
C HIS A 284 -1.65 -2.60 20.41
N THR A 285 -1.76 -3.69 21.18
CA THR A 285 -2.46 -3.77 22.47
C THR A 285 -2.15 -2.61 23.42
N SER A 286 -0.88 -2.22 23.58
CA SER A 286 -0.50 -1.13 24.47
C SER A 286 -1.16 0.19 24.11
N LYS A 287 -1.23 0.54 22.82
CA LYS A 287 -1.89 1.77 22.36
C LYS A 287 -3.39 1.78 22.73
N TYR A 288 -4.05 0.62 22.61
CA TYR A 288 -5.49 0.50 22.91
C TYR A 288 -5.79 0.56 24.42
N ILE A 289 -4.92 -0.01 25.26
CA ILE A 289 -5.04 0.10 26.72
C ILE A 289 -4.88 1.56 27.15
N ASP A 290 -3.86 2.27 26.64
CA ASP A 290 -3.62 3.68 26.96
C ASP A 290 -4.81 4.56 26.54
N ALA A 291 -5.36 4.32 25.35
CA ALA A 291 -6.54 5.05 24.87
C ALA A 291 -7.79 4.74 25.72
N GLN A 292 -8.01 3.48 26.13
CA GLN A 292 -9.12 3.09 26.99
C GLN A 292 -9.03 3.75 28.37
N GLN A 293 -7.84 3.90 28.93
CA GLN A 293 -7.64 4.58 30.21
C GLN A 293 -8.01 6.06 30.13
N LYS A 294 -7.50 6.75 29.08
CA LYS A 294 -7.84 8.16 28.83
C LYS A 294 -9.33 8.42 28.59
N ALA A 295 -10.03 7.46 27.97
CA ALA A 295 -11.47 7.59 27.73
C ALA A 295 -12.35 7.40 28.99
N LYS A 296 -11.78 6.93 30.11
CA LYS A 296 -12.47 6.75 31.39
C LYS A 296 -12.24 7.93 32.36
N GLU A 297 -11.30 8.81 32.07
CA GLU A 297 -11.01 10.04 32.78
C GLU A 297 -11.92 11.18 32.32
#